data_0e926eecb6360215543616efe7e652ee
#
_entry.id   0e926eecb6360215543616efe7e652ee
#
_cell.length_a   1.000
_cell.length_b   1.000
_cell.length_c   1.000
_cell.angle_alpha   90.00
_cell.angle_beta   90.00
_cell.angle_gamma   90.00
#
_symmetry.space_group_name_H-M   'P 1'
#
loop_
_entity.id
_entity.type
_entity.pdbx_description
1 polymer ?
#
loop_
_entity_poly.entity_id
_entity_poly.type
_entity_poly.pdbx_seq_one_letter_code
_entity_poly.pdbx_strand_id
1 'polypeptide(L)'
;MAMISELQKPLSSGFNAKSESSDVLKEIDLNGKIAVVTGGYSGIGFDTTKGLVSAGAEVIIPAKRTEIAAQNLDGIVAKENIIKMDLGDLNSVSKFVDSFKENYKKLNLLINNAGIMACPETRIGNNWESQF
;
A
#
# COMPACT_ATOMS: atom_id res chain seq x y z
N MET A 1 27.50 -18.97 -9.86
CA MET A 1 27.28 -18.86 -8.41
C MET A 1 27.54 -17.40 -8.04
N ALA A 2 26.50 -16.64 -7.72
CA ALA A 2 26.68 -15.22 -7.35
C ALA A 2 27.42 -15.17 -5.99
N MET A 3 28.56 -14.48 -5.95
CA MET A 3 29.25 -14.21 -4.68
C MET A 3 28.36 -13.29 -3.86
N ILE A 4 27.81 -13.82 -2.77
CA ILE A 4 27.15 -13.00 -1.76
C ILE A 4 28.23 -12.11 -1.15
N SER A 5 28.08 -10.80 -1.30
CA SER A 5 28.98 -9.83 -0.67
C SER A 5 28.98 -10.05 0.85
N GLU A 6 30.16 -9.90 1.48
CA GLU A 6 30.27 -9.95 2.96
C GLU A 6 29.35 -8.95 3.67
N LEU A 7 28.91 -7.91 2.95
CA LEU A 7 27.95 -6.91 3.44
C LEU A 7 26.49 -7.41 3.40
N GLN A 8 26.19 -8.49 2.65
CA GLN A 8 24.85 -9.08 2.52
C GLN A 8 24.70 -10.21 3.55
N LYS A 9 24.48 -9.87 4.79
CA LYS A 9 24.24 -10.82 5.86
C LYS A 9 22.76 -10.78 6.29
N PRO A 10 22.16 -11.94 6.65
CA PRO A 10 20.83 -11.94 7.24
C PRO A 10 20.79 -11.07 8.49
N LEU A 11 19.75 -10.26 8.63
CA LEU A 11 19.50 -9.51 9.86
C LEU A 11 18.77 -10.42 10.85
N SER A 12 19.29 -10.51 12.09
CA SER A 12 18.63 -11.23 13.17
C SER A 12 17.51 -10.37 13.78
N SER A 13 16.42 -10.18 13.00
CA SER A 13 15.28 -9.36 13.44
C SER A 13 14.36 -10.06 14.44
N GLY A 14 14.46 -11.38 14.59
CA GLY A 14 13.50 -12.21 15.34
C GLY A 14 12.22 -12.54 14.57
N PHE A 15 11.99 -11.93 13.41
CA PHE A 15 10.84 -12.21 12.54
C PHE A 15 11.14 -13.31 11.54
N ASN A 16 10.09 -14.00 11.08
CA ASN A 16 10.18 -15.12 10.15
C ASN A 16 8.94 -15.18 9.24
N ALA A 17 8.83 -16.22 8.40
CA ALA A 17 7.74 -16.36 7.45
C ALA A 17 6.34 -16.53 8.07
N LYS A 18 6.22 -16.67 9.38
CA LYS A 18 4.94 -16.74 10.11
C LYS A 18 4.63 -15.45 10.89
N SER A 19 5.54 -14.48 10.87
CA SER A 19 5.32 -13.19 11.53
C SER A 19 4.26 -12.38 10.78
N GLU A 20 3.30 -11.85 11.52
CA GLU A 20 2.24 -10.99 11.00
C GLU A 20 2.63 -9.51 11.13
N SER A 21 1.89 -8.63 10.47
CA SER A 21 2.08 -7.18 10.57
C SER A 21 1.95 -6.67 12.02
N SER A 22 1.06 -7.26 12.80
CA SER A 22 0.87 -6.98 14.21
C SER A 22 2.10 -7.31 15.07
N ASP A 23 2.84 -8.37 14.73
CA ASP A 23 4.07 -8.73 15.44
C ASP A 23 5.17 -7.70 15.18
N VAL A 24 5.31 -7.30 13.91
CA VAL A 24 6.34 -6.36 13.47
C VAL A 24 6.10 -4.96 14.02
N LEU A 25 4.84 -4.54 14.14
CA LEU A 25 4.46 -3.19 14.55
C LEU A 25 4.15 -3.07 16.05
N LYS A 26 4.26 -4.14 16.83
CA LYS A 26 3.83 -4.22 18.23
C LYS A 26 4.35 -3.09 19.13
N GLU A 27 5.59 -2.63 18.90
CA GLU A 27 6.24 -1.59 19.69
C GLU A 27 6.41 -0.28 18.94
N ILE A 28 5.74 -0.16 17.76
CA ILE A 28 5.86 1.02 16.90
C ILE A 28 4.64 1.90 17.07
N ASP A 29 4.84 3.14 17.45
CA ASP A 29 3.81 4.17 17.50
C ASP A 29 3.82 5.00 16.22
N LEU A 30 2.71 4.91 15.46
CA LEU A 30 2.50 5.65 14.23
C LEU A 30 1.44 6.75 14.37
N ASN A 31 1.08 7.15 15.59
CA ASN A 31 0.16 8.26 15.81
C ASN A 31 0.65 9.54 15.12
N GLY A 32 -0.25 10.19 14.39
CA GLY A 32 0.05 11.39 13.61
C GLY A 32 0.91 11.14 12.35
N LYS A 33 1.14 9.89 11.97
CA LYS A 33 1.74 9.52 10.68
C LYS A 33 0.65 9.27 9.65
N ILE A 34 0.94 9.68 8.41
CA ILE A 34 0.06 9.47 7.26
C ILE A 34 0.73 8.48 6.32
N ALA A 35 0.02 7.42 5.97
CA ALA A 35 0.45 6.38 5.06
C ALA A 35 -0.45 6.31 3.82
N VAL A 36 0.13 6.12 2.65
CA VAL A 36 -0.60 5.73 1.44
C VAL A 36 -0.22 4.30 1.10
N VAL A 37 -1.21 3.43 0.92
CA VAL A 37 -1.00 2.01 0.57
C VAL A 37 -1.76 1.68 -0.71
N THR A 38 -1.04 1.50 -1.82
CA THR A 38 -1.67 1.04 -3.06
C THR A 38 -2.06 -0.43 -2.96
N GLY A 39 -3.27 -0.79 -3.42
CA GLY A 39 -3.78 -2.15 -3.25
C GLY A 39 -4.03 -2.56 -1.80
N GLY A 40 -4.16 -1.62 -0.88
CA GLY A 40 -4.27 -1.83 0.56
C GLY A 40 -5.59 -2.43 1.05
N TYR A 41 -6.49 -2.83 0.15
CA TYR A 41 -7.81 -3.35 0.49
C TYR A 41 -7.98 -4.86 0.20
N SER A 42 -6.90 -5.55 -0.19
CA SER A 42 -6.94 -7.00 -0.44
C SER A 42 -5.56 -7.66 -0.25
N GLY A 43 -5.56 -8.96 0.01
CA GLY A 43 -4.33 -9.76 0.14
C GLY A 43 -3.34 -9.19 1.15
N ILE A 44 -2.06 -9.19 0.80
CA ILE A 44 -0.96 -8.68 1.66
C ILE A 44 -1.16 -7.20 2.00
N GLY A 45 -1.67 -6.40 1.04
CA GLY A 45 -1.96 -4.98 1.27
C GLY A 45 -3.01 -4.74 2.35
N PHE A 46 -4.03 -5.61 2.42
CA PHE A 46 -5.05 -5.54 3.48
C PHE A 46 -4.45 -5.75 4.87
N ASP A 47 -3.60 -6.76 5.03
CA ASP A 47 -2.93 -7.03 6.30
C ASP A 47 -1.96 -5.89 6.69
N THR A 48 -1.22 -5.37 5.71
CA THR A 48 -0.38 -4.18 5.89
C THR A 48 -1.20 -2.97 6.37
N THR A 49 -2.33 -2.71 5.73
CA THR A 49 -3.26 -1.62 6.11
C THR A 49 -3.74 -1.78 7.55
N LYS A 50 -4.20 -2.99 7.90
CA LYS A 50 -4.63 -3.33 9.26
C LYS A 50 -3.54 -3.07 10.30
N GLY A 51 -2.33 -3.52 10.03
CA GLY A 51 -1.19 -3.31 10.92
C GLY A 51 -0.89 -1.83 11.14
N LEU A 52 -0.82 -1.04 10.06
CA LEU A 52 -0.56 0.40 10.14
C LEU A 52 -1.64 1.15 10.91
N VAL A 53 -2.92 0.86 10.65
CA VAL A 53 -4.04 1.45 11.39
C VAL A 53 -3.98 1.07 12.87
N SER A 54 -3.70 -0.20 13.20
CA SER A 54 -3.57 -0.67 14.58
C SER A 54 -2.40 -0.01 15.32
N ALA A 55 -1.34 0.38 14.60
CA ALA A 55 -0.21 1.13 15.16
C ALA A 55 -0.47 2.65 15.24
N GLY A 56 -1.66 3.13 14.85
CA GLY A 56 -2.09 4.53 14.98
C GLY A 56 -1.90 5.40 13.74
N ALA A 57 -1.49 4.85 12.60
CA ALA A 57 -1.37 5.62 11.38
C ALA A 57 -2.73 5.98 10.78
N GLU A 58 -2.84 7.18 10.22
CA GLU A 58 -3.90 7.50 9.27
C GLU A 58 -3.54 6.91 7.90
N VAL A 59 -4.36 5.98 7.40
CA VAL A 59 -4.06 5.26 6.17
C VAL A 59 -5.00 5.69 5.05
N ILE A 60 -4.43 6.11 3.93
CA ILE A 60 -5.13 6.51 2.71
C ILE A 60 -5.00 5.38 1.69
N ILE A 61 -6.12 4.95 1.14
CA ILE A 61 -6.20 3.84 0.19
C ILE A 61 -6.62 4.36 -1.18
N PRO A 62 -5.68 4.54 -2.11
CA PRO A 62 -6.05 4.74 -3.50
C PRO A 62 -6.60 3.42 -4.08
N ALA A 63 -7.80 3.46 -4.65
CA ALA A 63 -8.50 2.30 -5.14
C ALA A 63 -9.17 2.53 -6.50
N LYS A 64 -9.01 1.57 -7.42
CA LYS A 64 -9.75 1.57 -8.68
C LYS A 64 -11.23 1.26 -8.46
N ARG A 65 -11.55 0.38 -7.50
CA ARG A 65 -12.90 -0.05 -7.13
C ARG A 65 -13.18 0.37 -5.68
N THR A 66 -13.56 1.62 -5.51
CA THR A 66 -13.77 2.23 -4.19
C THR A 66 -14.84 1.53 -3.36
N GLU A 67 -15.90 1.01 -4.00
CA GLU A 67 -17.00 0.30 -3.34
C GLU A 67 -16.50 -1.01 -2.69
N ILE A 68 -15.66 -1.77 -3.43
CA ILE A 68 -15.07 -3.02 -2.93
C ILE A 68 -14.07 -2.71 -1.81
N ALA A 69 -13.26 -1.66 -2.00
CA ALA A 69 -12.32 -1.23 -0.97
C ALA A 69 -13.03 -0.83 0.32
N ALA A 70 -14.15 -0.09 0.20
CA ALA A 70 -14.96 0.31 1.34
C ALA A 70 -15.60 -0.88 2.07
N GLN A 71 -16.06 -1.89 1.33
CA GLN A 71 -16.59 -3.11 1.94
C GLN A 71 -15.50 -3.89 2.69
N ASN A 72 -14.33 -4.08 2.07
CA ASN A 72 -13.26 -4.85 2.67
C ASN A 72 -12.63 -4.17 3.89
N LEU A 73 -12.63 -2.85 3.91
CA LEU A 73 -12.00 -2.03 4.95
C LEU A 73 -13.02 -1.43 5.94
N ASP A 74 -14.26 -1.93 5.92
CA ASP A 74 -15.30 -1.45 6.84
C ASP A 74 -14.85 -1.60 8.30
N GLY A 75 -15.00 -0.53 9.08
CA GLY A 75 -14.53 -0.47 10.47
C GLY A 75 -13.00 -0.40 10.65
N ILE A 76 -12.19 -0.41 9.56
CA ILE A 76 -10.72 -0.32 9.61
C ILE A 76 -10.25 1.04 9.11
N VAL A 77 -10.71 1.45 7.93
CA VAL A 77 -10.34 2.73 7.30
C VAL A 77 -11.61 3.55 7.06
N ALA A 78 -11.56 4.82 7.39
CA ALA A 78 -12.65 5.74 7.12
C ALA A 78 -12.93 5.85 5.61
N LYS A 79 -14.20 5.97 5.23
CA LYS A 79 -14.60 5.99 3.80
C LYS A 79 -13.98 7.14 3.02
N GLU A 80 -13.81 8.29 3.65
CA GLU A 80 -13.16 9.47 3.10
C GLU A 80 -11.69 9.26 2.76
N ASN A 81 -11.04 8.29 3.40
CA ASN A 81 -9.65 7.90 3.14
C ASN A 81 -9.51 6.88 1.99
N ILE A 82 -10.63 6.44 1.41
CA ILE A 82 -10.65 5.57 0.24
C ILE A 82 -10.90 6.42 -1.00
N ILE A 83 -9.84 6.71 -1.74
CA ILE A 83 -9.85 7.71 -2.82
C ILE A 83 -9.73 7.00 -4.17
N LYS A 84 -10.53 7.44 -5.14
CA LYS A 84 -10.50 6.89 -6.51
C LYS A 84 -9.14 7.11 -7.16
N MET A 85 -8.52 6.02 -7.61
CA MET A 85 -7.29 6.04 -8.41
C MET A 85 -7.16 4.75 -9.24
N ASP A 86 -6.78 4.89 -10.50
CA ASP A 86 -6.38 3.80 -11.38
C ASP A 86 -4.91 3.94 -11.75
N LEU A 87 -4.07 2.99 -11.33
CA LEU A 87 -2.64 2.97 -11.66
C LEU A 87 -2.36 2.81 -13.16
N GLY A 88 -3.32 2.26 -13.91
CA GLY A 88 -3.24 2.17 -15.37
C GLY A 88 -3.51 3.50 -16.11
N ASP A 89 -3.85 4.56 -15.39
CA ASP A 89 -4.14 5.90 -15.94
C ASP A 89 -3.36 6.97 -15.16
N LEU A 90 -2.31 7.52 -15.78
CA LEU A 90 -1.48 8.56 -15.15
C LEU A 90 -2.27 9.85 -14.81
N ASN A 91 -3.32 10.17 -15.57
CA ASN A 91 -4.18 11.30 -15.23
C ASN A 91 -4.97 11.02 -13.94
N SER A 92 -5.40 9.77 -13.72
CA SER A 92 -6.02 9.35 -12.48
C SER A 92 -5.06 9.44 -11.30
N VAL A 93 -3.80 9.06 -11.51
CA VAL A 93 -2.74 9.20 -10.49
C VAL A 93 -2.49 10.66 -10.16
N SER A 94 -2.36 11.55 -11.16
CA SER A 94 -2.20 13.00 -10.94
C SER A 94 -3.36 13.58 -10.13
N LYS A 95 -4.59 13.26 -10.47
CA LYS A 95 -5.78 13.73 -9.74
C LYS A 95 -5.78 13.27 -8.27
N PHE A 96 -5.37 12.02 -8.03
CA PHE A 96 -5.21 11.53 -6.66
C PHE A 96 -4.15 12.34 -5.90
N VAL A 97 -2.99 12.60 -6.51
CA VAL A 97 -1.90 13.38 -5.90
C VAL A 97 -2.34 14.80 -5.59
N ASP A 98 -3.07 15.45 -6.48
CA ASP A 98 -3.57 16.81 -6.27
C ASP A 98 -4.56 16.83 -5.10
N SER A 99 -5.54 15.93 -5.09
CA SER A 99 -6.48 15.78 -3.98
C SER A 99 -5.78 15.47 -2.66
N PHE A 100 -4.77 14.60 -2.68
CA PHE A 100 -3.97 14.30 -1.49
C PHE A 100 -3.28 15.56 -0.96
N LYS A 101 -2.63 16.36 -1.81
CA LYS A 101 -1.93 17.59 -1.41
C LYS A 101 -2.86 18.67 -0.86
N GLU A 102 -4.10 18.72 -1.32
CA GLU A 102 -5.12 19.64 -0.80
C GLU A 102 -5.49 19.32 0.65
N ASN A 103 -5.59 18.03 0.98
CA ASN A 103 -6.08 17.56 2.27
C ASN A 103 -4.95 17.27 3.28
N TYR A 104 -3.75 16.92 2.79
CA TYR A 104 -2.64 16.47 3.64
C TYR A 104 -1.37 17.29 3.38
N LYS A 105 -0.75 17.78 4.45
CA LYS A 105 0.49 18.59 4.37
C LYS A 105 1.76 17.75 4.35
N LYS A 106 1.68 16.47 4.63
CA LYS A 106 2.82 15.55 4.69
C LYS A 106 2.40 14.13 4.29
N LEU A 107 3.35 13.36 3.80
CA LEU A 107 3.26 11.92 3.62
C LEU A 107 4.45 11.30 4.37
N ASN A 108 4.18 10.39 5.29
CA ASN A 108 5.22 9.74 6.09
C ASN A 108 5.62 8.38 5.49
N LEU A 109 4.65 7.62 4.97
CA LEU A 109 4.85 6.28 4.44
C LEU A 109 4.14 6.15 3.09
N LEU A 110 4.89 5.77 2.05
CA LEU A 110 4.34 5.39 0.75
C LEU A 110 4.65 3.91 0.53
N ILE A 111 3.60 3.09 0.48
CA ILE A 111 3.72 1.65 0.28
C ILE A 111 3.14 1.27 -1.07
N ASN A 112 4.03 1.06 -2.03
CA ASN A 112 3.72 0.62 -3.39
C ASN A 112 3.52 -0.90 -3.39
N ASN A 113 2.35 -1.34 -2.88
CA ASN A 113 2.02 -2.76 -2.74
C ASN A 113 1.19 -3.30 -3.92
N ALA A 114 0.40 -2.44 -4.59
CA ALA A 114 -0.41 -2.89 -5.72
C ALA A 114 0.46 -3.54 -6.80
N GLY A 115 0.02 -4.67 -7.30
CA GLY A 115 0.70 -5.39 -8.37
C GLY A 115 -0.21 -6.46 -8.98
N ILE A 116 0.13 -6.87 -10.18
CA ILE A 116 -0.44 -8.04 -10.88
C ILE A 116 0.70 -8.94 -11.32
N MET A 117 0.45 -10.24 -11.40
CA MET A 117 1.46 -11.22 -11.78
C MET A 117 0.82 -12.38 -12.54
N ALA A 118 1.58 -12.93 -13.50
CA ALA A 118 1.18 -14.11 -14.28
C ALA A 118 -0.16 -13.96 -15.01
N CYS A 119 -0.54 -12.74 -15.37
CA CYS A 119 -1.70 -12.47 -16.22
C CYS A 119 -1.31 -12.56 -17.71
N PRO A 120 -2.27 -12.82 -18.62
CA PRO A 120 -2.03 -12.73 -20.06
C PRO A 120 -1.50 -11.36 -20.45
N GLU A 121 -0.66 -11.29 -21.51
CA GLU A 121 -0.19 -10.01 -22.04
C GLU A 121 -1.38 -9.09 -22.34
N THR A 122 -1.40 -7.95 -21.69
CA THR A 122 -2.45 -6.95 -21.84
C THR A 122 -1.80 -5.57 -21.90
N ARG A 123 -2.37 -4.70 -22.74
CA ARG A 123 -1.92 -3.32 -22.87
C ARG A 123 -2.91 -2.37 -22.17
N ILE A 124 -2.36 -1.42 -21.43
CA ILE A 124 -3.12 -0.42 -20.69
C ILE A 124 -2.57 0.99 -20.96
N GLY A 125 -3.36 2.00 -20.63
CA GLY A 125 -2.97 3.40 -20.80
C GLY A 125 -2.49 3.70 -22.24
N ASN A 126 -1.28 4.23 -22.36
CA ASN A 126 -0.64 4.56 -23.64
C ASN A 126 0.06 3.34 -24.27
N ASN A 127 -0.59 2.20 -24.27
CA ASN A 127 -0.07 0.95 -24.83
C ASN A 127 1.09 0.32 -24.03
N TRP A 128 1.16 0.56 -22.72
CA TRP A 128 2.11 -0.10 -21.85
C TRP A 128 1.73 -1.56 -21.58
N GLU A 129 2.71 -2.42 -21.41
CA GLU A 129 2.45 -3.76 -20.89
C GLU A 129 1.97 -3.66 -19.43
N SER A 130 0.93 -4.43 -19.07
CA SER A 130 0.19 -4.22 -17.83
C SER A 130 0.94 -4.55 -16.55
N GLN A 131 1.97 -5.38 -16.60
CA GLN A 131 2.82 -5.74 -15.47
C GLN A 131 4.02 -4.79 -15.29
N PHE A 132 4.31 -3.95 -16.30
CA PHE A 132 5.39 -2.97 -16.26
C PHE A 132 4.94 -1.73 -15.50
#